data_712060a0876313cd09ec3881136d3cf6
#
_entry.id   712060a0876313cd09ec3881136d3cf6
#
_cell.length_a   1.000
_cell.length_b   1.000
_cell.length_c   1.000
_cell.angle_alpha   90.00
_cell.angle_beta   90.00
_cell.angle_gamma   90.00
#
_symmetry.space_group_name_H-M   'P 1'
#
loop_
_entity.id
_entity.type
_entity.pdbx_description
1 polymer ?
#
loop_
_entity_poly.entity_id
_entity_poly.type
_entity_poly.pdbx_seq_one_letter_code
_entity_poly.pdbx_strand_id
1 'polypeptide(L)'
;MKRRQALIPNVLTIAGTDPTGGAGIQADLKAFSANGAYGMSVVTAVVAQNTRGVGSIVAMKPEFVAEQIAAVFEDVRVDAVKIGMVANADIADAITQSLDKYAQCPVVLDPVMVAKSGDHLLKQDDVDAIRERLVPRATLITPNLPEASVLLGREVEMGSLTEMRESLNDLRALGAKWVLLKGGHLNGAESTDILTGGDTGDNTVELTAPRVDTINDHGTGCTLSAAIAALLPQHGYEEAVRRAKDYLTQALRHADELDVGAGHGPVHHFHALWNNTPLQLQGAQR
;
A
#
# COMPACT_ATOMS: atom_id res chain seq x y z
N MET A 1 4.94 27.02 28.23
CA MET A 1 5.03 26.59 26.83
C MET A 1 3.75 25.83 26.48
N LYS A 2 2.88 26.37 25.63
CA LYS A 2 1.76 25.61 25.09
C LYS A 2 2.35 24.49 24.21
N ARG A 3 2.11 23.21 24.54
CA ARG A 3 2.41 22.08 23.60
C ARG A 3 1.72 22.42 22.28
N ARG A 4 2.49 22.62 21.21
CA ARG A 4 1.91 22.64 19.86
C ARG A 4 1.20 21.29 19.71
N GLN A 5 -0.12 21.32 19.56
CA GLN A 5 -0.89 20.13 19.25
C GLN A 5 -0.32 19.59 17.92
N ALA A 6 0.10 18.33 17.90
CA ALA A 6 0.61 17.72 16.68
C ALA A 6 -0.51 17.83 15.61
N LEU A 7 -0.18 18.39 14.46
CA LEU A 7 -1.12 18.49 13.37
C LEU A 7 -1.45 17.09 12.85
N ILE A 8 -2.72 16.86 12.50
CA ILE A 8 -3.11 15.63 11.81
C ILE A 8 -2.37 15.57 10.45
N PRO A 9 -1.70 14.46 10.13
CA PRO A 9 -1.04 14.31 8.83
C PRO A 9 -2.04 14.32 7.67
N ASN A 10 -1.68 14.99 6.58
CA ASN A 10 -2.38 14.93 5.31
C ASN A 10 -1.64 13.96 4.39
N VAL A 11 -2.27 12.87 4.01
CA VAL A 11 -1.63 11.79 3.24
C VAL A 11 -2.35 11.59 1.91
N LEU A 12 -1.59 11.59 0.83
CA LEU A 12 -2.10 11.43 -0.53
C LEU A 12 -1.89 9.99 -1.00
N THR A 13 -2.94 9.34 -1.50
CA THR A 13 -2.78 8.13 -2.32
C THR A 13 -2.89 8.46 -3.80
N ILE A 14 -2.05 7.81 -4.62
CA ILE A 14 -2.09 7.85 -6.08
C ILE A 14 -2.24 6.40 -6.55
N ALA A 15 -3.46 5.99 -6.91
CA ALA A 15 -3.74 4.60 -7.26
C ALA A 15 -5.04 4.43 -8.05
N GLY A 16 -5.30 3.21 -8.51
CA GLY A 16 -6.57 2.81 -9.07
C GLY A 16 -7.67 2.63 -8.03
N THR A 17 -8.91 2.52 -8.49
CA THR A 17 -10.09 2.31 -7.63
C THR A 17 -10.37 0.82 -7.41
N ASP A 18 -11.06 0.52 -6.32
CA ASP A 18 -11.76 -0.75 -6.08
C ASP A 18 -13.19 -0.46 -5.62
N PRO A 19 -14.21 -0.70 -6.47
CA PRO A 19 -15.61 -0.40 -6.12
C PRO A 19 -16.13 -1.22 -4.94
N THR A 20 -15.51 -2.36 -4.60
CA THR A 20 -15.87 -3.13 -3.40
C THR A 20 -15.29 -2.52 -2.13
N GLY A 21 -14.32 -1.63 -2.25
CA GLY A 21 -13.71 -0.92 -1.13
C GLY A 21 -12.64 -1.71 -0.39
N GLY A 22 -12.22 -2.88 -0.88
CA GLY A 22 -11.23 -3.75 -0.22
C GLY A 22 -9.79 -3.42 -0.54
N ALA A 23 -9.54 -2.82 -1.71
CA ALA A 23 -8.21 -2.44 -2.19
C ALA A 23 -8.21 -1.02 -2.80
N GLY A 24 -7.18 -0.66 -3.53
CA GLY A 24 -7.05 0.62 -4.22
C GLY A 24 -7.20 1.82 -3.31
N ILE A 25 -7.57 2.98 -3.89
CA ILE A 25 -7.74 4.23 -3.12
C ILE A 25 -8.74 4.08 -1.97
N GLN A 26 -9.75 3.21 -2.09
CA GLN A 26 -10.77 3.02 -1.05
C GLN A 26 -10.17 2.37 0.20
N ALA A 27 -9.34 1.34 0.04
CA ALA A 27 -8.60 0.74 1.15
C ALA A 27 -7.59 1.72 1.74
N ASP A 28 -6.90 2.48 0.88
CA ASP A 28 -5.90 3.46 1.31
C ASP A 28 -6.53 4.54 2.20
N LEU A 29 -7.65 5.14 1.77
CA LEU A 29 -8.36 6.16 2.54
C LEU A 29 -8.88 5.62 3.89
N LYS A 30 -9.37 4.36 3.91
CA LYS A 30 -9.77 3.70 5.15
C LYS A 30 -8.57 3.48 6.09
N ALA A 31 -7.44 3.00 5.55
CA ALA A 31 -6.22 2.77 6.32
C ALA A 31 -5.64 4.09 6.85
N PHE A 32 -5.62 5.17 6.06
CA PHE A 32 -5.23 6.50 6.51
C PHE A 32 -6.09 6.96 7.68
N SER A 33 -7.41 6.89 7.53
CA SER A 33 -8.36 7.32 8.56
C SER A 33 -8.22 6.49 9.84
N ALA A 34 -8.06 5.17 9.73
CA ALA A 34 -7.89 4.27 10.87
C ALA A 34 -6.56 4.52 11.63
N ASN A 35 -5.54 5.05 10.95
CA ASN A 35 -4.25 5.39 11.53
C ASN A 35 -4.08 6.89 11.85
N GLY A 36 -5.19 7.65 11.89
CA GLY A 36 -5.21 9.03 12.38
C GLY A 36 -4.70 10.08 11.37
N ALA A 37 -4.75 9.80 10.08
CA ALA A 37 -4.38 10.73 9.03
C ALA A 37 -5.61 11.19 8.21
N TYR A 38 -5.57 12.43 7.70
CA TYR A 38 -6.51 12.92 6.70
C TYR A 38 -6.10 12.41 5.32
N GLY A 39 -6.97 11.63 4.69
CA GLY A 39 -6.69 10.98 3.41
C GLY A 39 -7.18 11.78 2.22
N MET A 40 -6.32 11.91 1.21
CA MET A 40 -6.61 12.49 -0.11
C MET A 40 -6.30 11.46 -1.19
N SER A 41 -6.88 11.59 -2.39
CA SER A 41 -6.67 10.62 -3.46
C SER A 41 -6.57 11.25 -4.84
N VAL A 42 -5.66 10.68 -5.64
CA VAL A 42 -5.52 10.85 -7.09
C VAL A 42 -5.81 9.52 -7.75
N VAL A 43 -6.67 9.51 -8.75
CA VAL A 43 -7.10 8.29 -9.45
C VAL A 43 -6.25 8.07 -10.69
N THR A 44 -5.59 6.91 -10.77
CA THR A 44 -4.82 6.47 -11.96
C THR A 44 -5.67 5.67 -12.93
N ALA A 45 -6.62 4.90 -12.42
CA ALA A 45 -7.55 4.11 -13.21
C ALA A 45 -8.86 3.86 -12.44
N VAL A 46 -9.95 3.77 -13.18
CA VAL A 46 -11.23 3.28 -12.67
C VAL A 46 -11.35 1.79 -13.02
N VAL A 47 -11.59 0.96 -12.02
CA VAL A 47 -11.60 -0.50 -12.16
C VAL A 47 -13.00 -1.01 -11.86
N ALA A 48 -13.54 -1.85 -12.74
CA ALA A 48 -14.73 -2.64 -12.49
C ALA A 48 -14.29 -4.01 -11.99
N GLN A 49 -14.33 -4.20 -10.67
CA GLN A 49 -13.95 -5.46 -10.01
C GLN A 49 -14.89 -5.77 -8.85
N ASN A 50 -14.83 -7.02 -8.40
CA ASN A 50 -15.48 -7.48 -7.19
C ASN A 50 -14.58 -8.50 -6.46
N THR A 51 -15.08 -9.11 -5.38
CA THR A 51 -14.30 -10.07 -4.58
C THR A 51 -13.89 -11.35 -5.34
N ARG A 52 -14.39 -11.57 -6.55
CA ARG A 52 -14.08 -12.74 -7.40
C ARG A 52 -13.03 -12.45 -8.47
N GLY A 53 -12.77 -11.17 -8.78
CA GLY A 53 -11.76 -10.80 -9.78
C GLY A 53 -12.01 -9.46 -10.47
N VAL A 54 -11.10 -9.13 -11.39
CA VAL A 54 -11.11 -7.91 -12.19
C VAL A 54 -11.88 -8.14 -13.48
N GLY A 55 -12.88 -7.30 -13.77
CA GLY A 55 -13.67 -7.34 -15.00
C GLY A 55 -13.08 -6.45 -16.09
N SER A 56 -12.85 -5.17 -15.79
CA SER A 56 -12.29 -4.20 -16.74
C SER A 56 -11.61 -3.03 -16.04
N ILE A 57 -10.68 -2.39 -16.76
CA ILE A 57 -9.88 -1.26 -16.28
C ILE A 57 -9.95 -0.15 -17.30
N VAL A 58 -10.24 1.07 -16.85
CA VAL A 58 -10.14 2.29 -17.64
C VAL A 58 -9.05 3.16 -17.03
N ALA A 59 -7.90 3.22 -17.68
CA ALA A 59 -6.80 4.09 -17.28
C ALA A 59 -7.18 5.56 -17.49
N MET A 60 -6.78 6.43 -16.56
CA MET A 60 -6.88 7.88 -16.74
C MET A 60 -5.85 8.34 -17.78
N LYS A 61 -6.07 9.51 -18.35
CA LYS A 61 -5.06 10.16 -19.17
C LYS A 61 -3.89 10.61 -18.29
N PRO A 62 -2.64 10.40 -18.70
CA PRO A 62 -1.47 10.81 -17.92
C PRO A 62 -1.50 12.29 -17.51
N GLU A 63 -1.91 13.16 -18.44
CA GLU A 63 -2.02 14.60 -18.19
C GLU A 63 -3.03 14.90 -17.09
N PHE A 64 -4.16 14.17 -17.06
CA PHE A 64 -5.18 14.35 -16.04
C PHE A 64 -4.74 13.81 -14.67
N VAL A 65 -3.91 12.78 -14.63
CA VAL A 65 -3.27 12.33 -13.38
C VAL A 65 -2.35 13.42 -12.85
N ALA A 66 -1.53 14.03 -13.70
CA ALA A 66 -0.68 15.16 -13.33
C ALA A 66 -1.48 16.37 -12.85
N GLU A 67 -2.60 16.71 -13.50
CA GLU A 67 -3.50 17.78 -13.08
C GLU A 67 -4.10 17.53 -11.70
N GLN A 68 -4.55 16.30 -11.39
CA GLN A 68 -5.04 15.94 -10.07
C GLN A 68 -3.94 16.09 -8.99
N ILE A 69 -2.71 15.66 -9.29
CA ILE A 69 -1.57 15.80 -8.37
C ILE A 69 -1.28 17.28 -8.11
N ALA A 70 -1.20 18.08 -9.17
CA ALA A 70 -0.97 19.52 -9.08
C ALA A 70 -2.02 20.21 -8.22
N ALA A 71 -3.30 19.93 -8.48
CA ALA A 71 -4.42 20.53 -7.74
C ALA A 71 -4.34 20.28 -6.23
N VAL A 72 -3.88 19.09 -5.82
CA VAL A 72 -3.69 18.78 -4.39
C VAL A 72 -2.48 19.54 -3.82
N PHE A 73 -1.30 19.43 -4.46
CA PHE A 73 -0.08 20.01 -3.92
C PHE A 73 -0.05 21.55 -3.93
N GLU A 74 -0.79 22.19 -4.82
CA GLU A 74 -0.86 23.66 -4.91
C GLU A 74 -1.70 24.28 -3.80
N ASP A 75 -2.58 23.52 -3.15
CA ASP A 75 -3.48 24.02 -2.09
C ASP A 75 -3.25 23.35 -0.74
N VAL A 76 -2.92 22.05 -0.71
CA VAL A 76 -2.87 21.28 0.51
C VAL A 76 -1.44 20.88 0.86
N ARG A 77 -1.06 21.06 2.15
CA ARG A 77 0.16 20.47 2.69
C ARG A 77 0.06 18.96 2.64
N VAL A 78 0.96 18.29 1.91
CA VAL A 78 1.08 16.83 1.85
C VAL A 78 2.24 16.38 2.72
N ASP A 79 1.98 15.53 3.71
CA ASP A 79 2.98 15.05 4.67
C ASP A 79 3.56 13.67 4.31
N ALA A 80 2.84 12.89 3.50
CA ALA A 80 3.33 11.65 2.87
C ALA A 80 2.50 11.31 1.62
N VAL A 81 3.11 10.54 0.72
CA VAL A 81 2.45 10.01 -0.48
C VAL A 81 2.52 8.48 -0.44
N LYS A 82 1.41 7.81 -0.79
CA LYS A 82 1.41 6.38 -1.12
C LYS A 82 1.09 6.22 -2.60
N ILE A 83 1.86 5.42 -3.32
CA ILE A 83 1.59 5.04 -4.71
C ILE A 83 1.21 3.56 -4.73
N GLY A 84 0.08 3.23 -5.37
CA GLY A 84 -0.35 1.86 -5.61
C GLY A 84 -0.35 1.50 -7.09
N MET A 85 -1.44 0.93 -7.61
CA MET A 85 -1.56 0.57 -9.02
C MET A 85 -1.47 1.79 -9.94
N VAL A 86 -0.48 1.78 -10.85
CA VAL A 86 -0.18 2.91 -11.75
C VAL A 86 -0.87 2.81 -13.11
N ALA A 87 -1.23 1.63 -13.55
CA ALA A 87 -1.91 1.27 -14.79
C ALA A 87 -1.04 1.19 -16.06
N ASN A 88 -0.11 2.10 -16.33
CA ASN A 88 0.80 2.04 -17.47
C ASN A 88 2.04 2.94 -17.31
N ALA A 89 3.00 2.83 -18.26
CA ALA A 89 4.26 3.56 -18.25
C ALA A 89 4.09 5.08 -18.35
N ASP A 90 3.16 5.56 -19.18
CA ASP A 90 2.93 7.00 -19.37
C ASP A 90 2.41 7.66 -18.07
N ILE A 91 1.56 6.94 -17.33
CA ILE A 91 1.10 7.40 -16.00
C ILE A 91 2.25 7.36 -15.00
N ALA A 92 3.14 6.35 -15.05
CA ALA A 92 4.34 6.32 -14.20
C ALA A 92 5.22 7.55 -14.44
N ASP A 93 5.38 7.95 -15.69
CA ASP A 93 6.11 9.16 -16.06
C ASP A 93 5.47 10.43 -15.52
N ALA A 94 4.16 10.56 -15.70
CA ALA A 94 3.42 11.71 -15.21
C ALA A 94 3.50 11.85 -13.68
N ILE A 95 3.42 10.73 -12.96
CA ILE A 95 3.60 10.69 -11.51
C ILE A 95 5.03 11.08 -11.14
N THR A 96 6.04 10.50 -11.79
CA THR A 96 7.46 10.78 -11.50
C THR A 96 7.78 12.27 -11.67
N GLN A 97 7.38 12.87 -12.80
CA GLN A 97 7.55 14.30 -13.06
C GLN A 97 6.82 15.17 -12.03
N SER A 98 5.64 14.78 -11.62
CA SER A 98 4.88 15.50 -10.60
C SER A 98 5.53 15.40 -9.22
N LEU A 99 6.06 14.23 -8.84
CA LEU A 99 6.81 14.05 -7.60
C LEU A 99 8.10 14.88 -7.59
N ASP A 100 8.81 14.96 -8.70
CA ASP A 100 10.01 15.79 -8.84
C ASP A 100 9.72 17.27 -8.61
N LYS A 101 8.57 17.72 -9.07
CA LYS A 101 8.15 19.12 -8.94
C LYS A 101 7.63 19.46 -7.54
N TYR A 102 6.88 18.58 -6.92
CA TYR A 102 6.07 18.92 -5.76
C TYR A 102 6.45 18.19 -4.47
N ALA A 103 6.88 16.92 -4.54
CA ALA A 103 6.98 16.09 -3.35
C ALA A 103 8.31 16.30 -2.60
N GLN A 104 8.19 16.85 -1.38
CA GLN A 104 9.28 16.95 -0.40
C GLN A 104 9.03 16.11 0.85
N CYS A 105 8.10 15.19 0.77
CA CYS A 105 7.67 14.32 1.83
C CYS A 105 8.02 12.85 1.50
N PRO A 106 7.95 11.92 2.47
CA PRO A 106 8.13 10.49 2.20
C PRO A 106 7.14 9.96 1.15
N VAL A 107 7.67 9.11 0.26
CA VAL A 107 6.90 8.41 -0.78
C VAL A 107 6.99 6.91 -0.53
N VAL A 108 5.85 6.26 -0.28
CA VAL A 108 5.71 4.81 -0.14
C VAL A 108 5.16 4.24 -1.44
N LEU A 109 5.93 3.41 -2.13
CA LEU A 109 5.53 2.74 -3.36
C LEU A 109 5.21 1.26 -3.07
N ASP A 110 3.95 0.89 -3.26
CA ASP A 110 3.51 -0.51 -3.34
C ASP A 110 3.50 -0.89 -4.83
N PRO A 111 4.48 -1.67 -5.32
CA PRO A 111 4.67 -1.90 -6.75
C PRO A 111 3.70 -2.96 -7.26
N VAL A 112 2.40 -2.66 -7.26
CA VAL A 112 1.33 -3.58 -7.64
C VAL A 112 1.46 -3.93 -9.12
N MET A 113 1.80 -5.18 -9.44
CA MET A 113 2.02 -5.69 -10.80
C MET A 113 1.04 -6.79 -11.20
N VAL A 114 0.50 -7.51 -10.20
CA VAL A 114 -0.41 -8.64 -10.39
C VAL A 114 -1.61 -8.46 -9.49
N ALA A 115 -2.81 -8.68 -10.01
CA ALA A 115 -4.02 -8.70 -9.19
C ALA A 115 -4.04 -9.92 -8.27
N LYS A 116 -4.82 -9.87 -7.18
CA LYS A 116 -5.00 -11.02 -6.26
C LYS A 116 -5.55 -12.26 -6.98
N SER A 117 -6.30 -12.08 -8.05
CA SER A 117 -6.79 -13.15 -8.94
C SER A 117 -5.69 -13.84 -9.75
N GLY A 118 -4.45 -13.33 -9.74
CA GLY A 118 -3.36 -13.81 -10.58
C GLY A 118 -3.27 -13.16 -11.96
N ASP A 119 -4.20 -12.25 -12.29
CA ASP A 119 -4.17 -11.54 -13.55
C ASP A 119 -2.99 -10.56 -13.59
N HIS A 120 -2.17 -10.61 -14.65
CA HIS A 120 -1.14 -9.61 -14.91
C HIS A 120 -1.80 -8.27 -15.23
N LEU A 121 -1.55 -7.27 -14.40
CA LEU A 121 -2.10 -5.92 -14.57
C LEU A 121 -1.25 -5.06 -15.51
N LEU A 122 0.02 -5.44 -15.72
CA LEU A 122 1.02 -4.64 -16.40
C LEU A 122 1.73 -5.45 -17.50
N LYS A 123 2.11 -4.76 -18.58
CA LYS A 123 3.03 -5.27 -19.61
C LYS A 123 4.48 -5.04 -19.17
N GLN A 124 5.45 -5.62 -19.88
CA GLN A 124 6.86 -5.49 -19.55
C GLN A 124 7.33 -4.03 -19.52
N ASP A 125 6.95 -3.22 -20.51
CA ASP A 125 7.30 -1.81 -20.58
C ASP A 125 6.79 -1.02 -19.36
N ASP A 126 5.62 -1.39 -18.82
CA ASP A 126 5.03 -0.77 -17.64
C ASP A 126 5.82 -1.15 -16.37
N VAL A 127 6.27 -2.41 -16.30
CA VAL A 127 7.15 -2.91 -15.22
C VAL A 127 8.49 -2.17 -15.23
N ASP A 128 9.09 -2.00 -16.41
CA ASP A 128 10.35 -1.29 -16.59
C ASP A 128 10.23 0.18 -16.17
N ALA A 129 9.10 0.82 -16.52
CA ALA A 129 8.82 2.20 -16.09
C ALA A 129 8.72 2.32 -14.56
N ILE A 130 8.05 1.38 -13.89
CA ILE A 130 8.00 1.37 -12.42
C ILE A 130 9.39 1.17 -11.84
N ARG A 131 10.14 0.18 -12.31
CA ARG A 131 11.48 -0.16 -11.81
C ARG A 131 12.48 0.99 -11.98
N GLU A 132 12.51 1.61 -13.17
CA GLU A 132 13.54 2.56 -13.53
C GLU A 132 13.21 4.01 -13.17
N ARG A 133 11.93 4.34 -13.02
CA ARG A 133 11.45 5.70 -12.82
C ARG A 133 10.82 5.94 -11.46
N LEU A 134 9.89 5.08 -11.02
CA LEU A 134 9.20 5.28 -9.73
C LEU A 134 9.99 4.75 -8.53
N VAL A 135 10.64 3.57 -8.64
CA VAL A 135 11.41 2.99 -7.54
C VAL A 135 12.50 3.95 -7.04
N PRO A 136 13.33 4.60 -7.91
CA PRO A 136 14.34 5.54 -7.45
C PRO A 136 13.77 6.81 -6.78
N ARG A 137 12.49 7.12 -6.98
CA ARG A 137 11.79 8.26 -6.35
C ARG A 137 11.08 7.88 -5.04
N ALA A 138 10.90 6.60 -4.82
CA ALA A 138 10.30 6.11 -3.58
C ALA A 138 11.28 6.22 -2.41
N THR A 139 10.77 6.67 -1.27
CA THR A 139 11.53 6.62 -0.03
C THR A 139 11.51 5.21 0.54
N LEU A 140 10.39 4.52 0.38
CA LEU A 140 10.18 3.13 0.78
C LEU A 140 9.41 2.39 -0.31
N ILE A 141 9.89 1.20 -0.69
CA ILE A 141 9.14 0.25 -1.52
C ILE A 141 8.67 -0.94 -0.69
N THR A 142 7.49 -1.49 -1.02
CA THR A 142 6.87 -2.59 -0.27
C THR A 142 6.54 -3.81 -1.13
N PRO A 143 7.49 -4.38 -1.90
CA PRO A 143 7.20 -5.52 -2.75
C PRO A 143 6.89 -6.78 -1.94
N ASN A 144 5.97 -7.62 -2.45
CA ASN A 144 5.86 -9.02 -2.06
C ASN A 144 6.89 -9.86 -2.84
N LEU A 145 6.93 -11.20 -2.62
CA LEU A 145 7.94 -12.06 -3.25
C LEU A 145 7.80 -12.12 -4.77
N PRO A 146 6.60 -12.32 -5.36
CA PRO A 146 6.40 -12.20 -6.80
C PRO A 146 6.84 -10.85 -7.37
N GLU A 147 6.41 -9.75 -6.76
CA GLU A 147 6.76 -8.38 -7.19
C GLU A 147 8.27 -8.13 -7.11
N ALA A 148 8.92 -8.58 -6.04
CA ALA A 148 10.37 -8.46 -5.89
C ALA A 148 11.13 -9.25 -6.97
N SER A 149 10.68 -10.47 -7.31
CA SER A 149 11.27 -11.27 -8.38
C SER A 149 11.14 -10.56 -9.74
N VAL A 150 9.98 -10.00 -10.03
CA VAL A 150 9.75 -9.20 -11.26
C VAL A 150 10.64 -7.96 -11.29
N LEU A 151 10.73 -7.20 -10.19
CA LEU A 151 11.61 -6.02 -10.10
C LEU A 151 13.09 -6.36 -10.32
N LEU A 152 13.52 -7.54 -9.87
CA LEU A 152 14.89 -8.03 -10.04
C LEU A 152 15.14 -8.74 -11.38
N GLY A 153 14.11 -8.91 -12.22
CA GLY A 153 14.21 -9.66 -13.48
C GLY A 153 14.49 -11.16 -13.28
N ARG A 154 13.99 -11.74 -12.17
CA ARG A 154 14.16 -13.16 -11.85
C ARG A 154 12.95 -13.96 -12.31
N GLU A 155 13.19 -15.12 -12.93
CA GLU A 155 12.13 -16.03 -13.40
C GLU A 155 11.50 -16.85 -12.26
N VAL A 156 12.23 -17.03 -11.16
CA VAL A 156 11.82 -17.88 -10.03
C VAL A 156 11.58 -17.01 -8.81
N GLU A 157 10.45 -17.21 -8.15
CA GLU A 157 10.11 -16.52 -6.91
C GLU A 157 10.95 -17.04 -5.74
N MET A 158 11.21 -16.16 -4.78
CA MET A 158 11.87 -16.52 -3.53
C MET A 158 10.97 -17.43 -2.69
N GLY A 159 11.50 -18.57 -2.24
CA GLY A 159 10.77 -19.57 -1.47
C GLY A 159 11.19 -19.67 0.00
N SER A 160 12.14 -18.86 0.47
CA SER A 160 12.69 -18.94 1.83
C SER A 160 13.11 -17.58 2.39
N LEU A 161 13.17 -17.50 3.73
CA LEU A 161 13.73 -16.31 4.42
C LEU A 161 15.21 -16.08 4.07
N THR A 162 15.96 -17.12 3.77
CA THR A 162 17.37 -17.00 3.34
C THR A 162 17.46 -16.28 2.01
N GLU A 163 16.67 -16.67 1.02
CA GLU A 163 16.61 -16.02 -0.29
C GLU A 163 16.10 -14.59 -0.19
N MET A 164 15.16 -14.33 0.72
CA MET A 164 14.71 -12.95 1.02
C MET A 164 15.87 -12.08 1.50
N ARG A 165 16.66 -12.56 2.47
CA ARG A 165 17.83 -11.84 3.00
C ARG A 165 18.87 -11.57 1.92
N GLU A 166 19.18 -12.56 1.10
CA GLU A 166 20.13 -12.45 -0.01
C GLU A 166 19.71 -11.43 -1.07
N SER A 167 18.41 -11.23 -1.25
CA SER A 167 17.86 -10.31 -2.25
C SER A 167 17.80 -8.84 -1.82
N LEU A 168 17.99 -8.54 -0.53
CA LEU A 168 17.79 -7.17 -0.01
C LEU A 168 18.74 -6.14 -0.64
N ASN A 169 20.00 -6.51 -0.84
CA ASN A 169 20.98 -5.61 -1.46
C ASN A 169 20.63 -5.29 -2.92
N ASP A 170 20.18 -6.28 -3.67
CA ASP A 170 19.76 -6.09 -5.07
C ASP A 170 18.52 -5.20 -5.13
N LEU A 171 17.53 -5.40 -4.24
CA LEU A 171 16.34 -4.55 -4.16
C LEU A 171 16.69 -3.10 -3.79
N ARG A 172 17.63 -2.89 -2.87
CA ARG A 172 18.12 -1.55 -2.53
C ARG A 172 18.88 -0.88 -3.68
N ALA A 173 19.63 -1.67 -4.45
CA ALA A 173 20.35 -1.18 -5.61
C ALA A 173 19.42 -0.61 -6.71
N LEU A 174 18.11 -0.91 -6.67
CA LEU A 174 17.11 -0.26 -7.53
C LEU A 174 16.89 1.23 -7.22
N GLY A 175 17.38 1.74 -6.08
CA GLY A 175 17.44 3.17 -5.77
C GLY A 175 16.51 3.66 -4.66
N ALA A 176 15.61 2.84 -4.12
CA ALA A 176 14.80 3.21 -2.97
C ALA A 176 15.66 3.27 -1.69
N LYS A 177 15.38 4.26 -0.80
CA LYS A 177 16.13 4.40 0.47
C LYS A 177 15.84 3.28 1.45
N TRP A 178 14.60 2.78 1.45
CA TRP A 178 14.11 1.70 2.29
C TRP A 178 13.39 0.66 1.46
N VAL A 179 13.52 -0.60 1.85
CA VAL A 179 12.80 -1.74 1.26
C VAL A 179 12.14 -2.52 2.38
N LEU A 180 10.82 -2.73 2.27
CA LEU A 180 10.08 -3.70 3.06
C LEU A 180 9.72 -4.88 2.16
N LEU A 181 10.49 -5.96 2.23
CA LEU A 181 10.21 -7.19 1.51
C LEU A 181 9.18 -8.01 2.29
N LYS A 182 7.98 -8.18 1.71
CA LYS A 182 6.85 -8.86 2.35
C LYS A 182 6.93 -10.37 2.18
N GLY A 183 7.03 -11.13 3.28
CA GLY A 183 7.14 -12.60 3.28
C GLY A 183 5.81 -13.34 3.41
N GLY A 184 4.68 -12.67 3.23
CA GLY A 184 3.34 -13.28 3.35
C GLY A 184 3.08 -14.45 2.40
N HIS A 185 3.85 -14.61 1.32
CA HIS A 185 3.77 -15.73 0.36
C HIS A 185 4.57 -16.97 0.80
N LEU A 186 5.46 -16.87 1.79
CA LEU A 186 6.12 -18.03 2.33
C LEU A 186 5.12 -18.93 3.06
N ASN A 187 5.40 -20.24 3.07
CA ASN A 187 4.63 -21.20 3.85
C ASN A 187 5.01 -21.14 5.35
N GLY A 188 4.12 -21.60 6.23
CA GLY A 188 4.39 -21.72 7.67
C GLY A 188 3.37 -21.01 8.54
N ALA A 189 3.54 -21.14 9.85
CA ALA A 189 2.64 -20.57 10.86
C ALA A 189 2.85 -19.06 11.09
N GLU A 190 3.92 -18.51 10.54
CA GLU A 190 4.32 -17.12 10.69
C GLU A 190 4.41 -16.42 9.33
N SER A 191 4.24 -15.10 9.36
CA SER A 191 4.48 -14.20 8.23
C SER A 191 5.56 -13.22 8.65
N THR A 192 6.76 -13.37 8.07
CA THR A 192 7.91 -12.51 8.37
C THR A 192 8.18 -11.58 7.20
N ASP A 193 8.15 -10.27 7.46
CA ASP A 193 8.59 -9.25 6.52
C ASP A 193 9.98 -8.75 6.94
N ILE A 194 10.80 -8.31 5.98
CA ILE A 194 12.14 -7.80 6.25
C ILE A 194 12.21 -6.34 5.79
N LEU A 195 12.47 -5.44 6.75
CA LEU A 195 12.74 -4.04 6.49
C LEU A 195 14.26 -3.83 6.44
N THR A 196 14.76 -3.20 5.39
CA THR A 196 16.17 -2.79 5.30
C THR A 196 16.27 -1.40 4.71
N GLY A 197 17.28 -0.62 5.15
CA GLY A 197 17.52 0.72 4.61
C GLY A 197 18.22 1.66 5.57
N GLY A 198 18.07 2.96 5.30
CA GLY A 198 18.73 4.04 6.03
C GLY A 198 20.07 4.46 5.43
N ASP A 199 20.64 5.53 5.97
CA ASP A 199 21.84 6.18 5.41
C ASP A 199 23.10 5.30 5.49
N THR A 200 23.19 4.42 6.49
CA THR A 200 24.31 3.47 6.68
C THR A 200 24.10 2.15 5.97
N GLY A 201 22.88 1.85 5.52
CA GLY A 201 22.57 0.63 4.78
C GLY A 201 22.49 -0.68 5.58
N ASP A 202 22.90 -0.68 6.84
CA ASP A 202 23.08 -1.89 7.64
C ASP A 202 21.88 -2.19 8.59
N ASN A 203 20.86 -1.33 8.60
CA ASN A 203 19.69 -1.54 9.43
C ASN A 203 18.74 -2.55 8.77
N THR A 204 18.81 -3.79 9.21
CA THR A 204 17.86 -4.84 8.80
C THR A 204 17.07 -5.31 10.01
N VAL A 205 15.74 -5.27 9.89
CA VAL A 205 14.81 -5.66 10.95
C VAL A 205 13.83 -6.69 10.39
N GLU A 206 13.73 -7.84 11.04
CA GLU A 206 12.71 -8.84 10.74
C GLU A 206 11.48 -8.59 11.61
N LEU A 207 10.33 -8.55 10.96
CA LEU A 207 9.04 -8.28 11.57
C LEU A 207 8.16 -9.52 11.39
N THR A 208 8.05 -10.31 12.42
CA THR A 208 7.29 -11.57 12.41
C THR A 208 5.95 -11.40 13.11
N ALA A 209 4.90 -11.95 12.50
CA ALA A 209 3.57 -12.03 13.09
C ALA A 209 2.97 -13.43 12.83
N PRO A 210 2.09 -13.94 13.70
CA PRO A 210 1.34 -15.15 13.41
C PRO A 210 0.53 -14.99 12.11
N ARG A 211 0.52 -16.05 11.30
CA ARG A 211 -0.34 -16.10 10.11
C ARG A 211 -1.80 -16.20 10.56
N VAL A 212 -2.64 -15.39 9.95
CA VAL A 212 -4.09 -15.44 10.16
C VAL A 212 -4.69 -16.30 9.07
N ASP A 213 -5.43 -17.34 9.48
CA ASP A 213 -6.15 -18.22 8.56
C ASP A 213 -7.52 -17.59 8.22
N THR A 214 -7.59 -16.94 7.09
CA THR A 214 -8.80 -16.31 6.55
C THR A 214 -8.74 -16.23 5.03
N ILE A 215 -9.90 -16.32 4.37
CA ILE A 215 -10.04 -16.07 2.93
C ILE A 215 -10.24 -14.57 2.63
N ASN A 216 -10.49 -13.76 3.68
CA ASN A 216 -10.75 -12.33 3.58
C ASN A 216 -9.44 -11.54 3.67
N ASP A 217 -8.60 -11.69 2.65
CA ASP A 217 -7.26 -11.13 2.58
C ASP A 217 -7.05 -10.12 1.43
N HIS A 218 -8.18 -9.73 0.78
CA HIS A 218 -8.15 -8.74 -0.29
C HIS A 218 -7.70 -7.37 0.22
N GLY A 219 -6.72 -6.77 -0.50
CA GLY A 219 -6.17 -5.45 -0.18
C GLY A 219 -5.17 -5.41 0.96
N THR A 220 -4.62 -6.54 1.42
CA THR A 220 -3.58 -6.58 2.47
C THR A 220 -2.37 -5.72 2.13
N GLY A 221 -1.85 -5.78 0.89
CA GLY A 221 -0.72 -4.97 0.43
C GLY A 221 -1.04 -3.47 0.46
N CYS A 222 -2.16 -3.08 -0.16
CA CYS A 222 -2.65 -1.71 -0.14
C CYS A 222 -2.82 -1.17 1.29
N THR A 223 -3.43 -1.96 2.16
CA THR A 223 -3.67 -1.59 3.56
C THR A 223 -2.36 -1.38 4.32
N LEU A 224 -1.37 -2.28 4.15
CA LEU A 224 -0.07 -2.16 4.80
C LEU A 224 0.68 -0.90 4.34
N SER A 225 0.84 -0.73 3.03
CA SER A 225 1.57 0.41 2.46
C SER A 225 0.91 1.75 2.79
N ALA A 226 -0.43 1.79 2.82
CA ALA A 226 -1.19 2.96 3.24
C ALA A 226 -1.02 3.25 4.74
N ALA A 227 -1.13 2.24 5.61
CA ALA A 227 -0.90 2.43 7.04
C ALA A 227 0.51 2.95 7.33
N ILE A 228 1.54 2.44 6.62
CA ILE A 228 2.91 2.96 6.72
C ILE A 228 2.94 4.44 6.34
N ALA A 229 2.37 4.82 5.20
CA ALA A 229 2.35 6.21 4.74
C ALA A 229 1.66 7.15 5.74
N ALA A 230 0.58 6.69 6.40
CA ALA A 230 -0.12 7.46 7.43
C ALA A 230 0.72 7.69 8.69
N LEU A 231 1.57 6.73 9.04
CA LEU A 231 2.37 6.74 10.26
C LEU A 231 3.73 7.44 10.11
N LEU A 232 4.32 7.45 8.90
CA LEU A 232 5.64 8.04 8.63
C LEU A 232 5.78 9.51 9.04
N PRO A 233 4.78 10.39 8.89
CA PRO A 233 4.92 11.78 9.32
C PRO A 233 5.14 11.98 10.83
N GLN A 234 4.84 10.96 11.65
CA GLN A 234 4.93 11.02 13.11
C GLN A 234 5.93 10.03 13.70
N HIS A 235 6.42 9.07 12.92
CA HIS A 235 7.29 7.97 13.39
C HIS A 235 8.46 7.75 12.43
N GLY A 236 9.56 7.20 12.94
CA GLY A 236 10.65 6.68 12.11
C GLY A 236 10.20 5.43 11.32
N TYR A 237 10.95 5.07 10.29
CA TYR A 237 10.57 3.98 9.36
C TYR A 237 10.31 2.65 10.07
N GLU A 238 11.18 2.21 10.97
CA GLU A 238 11.00 0.94 11.69
C GLU A 238 9.72 0.93 12.52
N GLU A 239 9.48 1.99 13.28
CA GLU A 239 8.29 2.09 14.13
C GLU A 239 7.00 2.21 13.29
N ALA A 240 7.02 2.96 12.19
CA ALA A 240 5.88 3.08 11.29
C ALA A 240 5.53 1.73 10.65
N VAL A 241 6.54 0.97 10.19
CA VAL A 241 6.33 -0.36 9.61
C VAL A 241 5.85 -1.36 10.67
N ARG A 242 6.42 -1.36 11.87
CA ARG A 242 5.99 -2.22 12.98
C ARG A 242 4.52 -2.00 13.31
N ARG A 243 4.12 -0.75 13.53
CA ARG A 243 2.72 -0.39 13.82
C ARG A 243 1.77 -0.75 12.69
N ALA A 244 2.18 -0.51 11.43
CA ALA A 244 1.38 -0.87 10.27
C ALA A 244 1.18 -2.38 10.15
N LYS A 245 2.23 -3.18 10.44
CA LYS A 245 2.12 -4.65 10.47
C LYS A 245 1.20 -5.13 11.58
N ASP A 246 1.30 -4.55 12.78
CA ASP A 246 0.40 -4.86 13.88
C ASP A 246 -1.06 -4.52 13.53
N TYR A 247 -1.29 -3.33 12.96
CA TYR A 247 -2.60 -2.91 12.49
C TYR A 247 -3.17 -3.87 11.45
N LEU A 248 -2.39 -4.23 10.41
CA LEU A 248 -2.82 -5.18 9.39
C LEU A 248 -3.13 -6.57 9.99
N THR A 249 -2.30 -7.05 10.91
CA THR A 249 -2.52 -8.34 11.58
C THR A 249 -3.85 -8.36 12.32
N GLN A 250 -4.20 -7.27 13.00
CA GLN A 250 -5.50 -7.14 13.65
C GLN A 250 -6.63 -7.01 12.63
N ALA A 251 -6.44 -6.24 11.56
CA ALA A 251 -7.43 -6.11 10.48
C ALA A 251 -7.76 -7.45 9.81
N LEU A 252 -6.77 -8.34 9.67
CA LEU A 252 -6.94 -9.71 9.19
C LEU A 252 -7.70 -10.58 10.20
N ARG A 253 -7.36 -10.50 11.50
CA ARG A 253 -8.03 -11.30 12.56
C ARG A 253 -9.53 -11.01 12.67
N HIS A 254 -9.93 -9.80 12.33
CA HIS A 254 -11.31 -9.35 12.38
C HIS A 254 -11.99 -9.35 10.99
N ALA A 255 -11.32 -9.85 9.94
CA ALA A 255 -11.85 -9.79 8.58
C ALA A 255 -13.15 -10.56 8.39
N ASP A 256 -13.31 -11.68 9.11
CA ASP A 256 -14.50 -12.53 9.04
C ASP A 256 -15.73 -11.93 9.75
N GLU A 257 -15.57 -10.77 10.42
CA GLU A 257 -16.71 -9.99 10.93
C GLU A 257 -17.43 -9.19 9.83
N LEU A 258 -16.83 -9.12 8.64
CA LEU A 258 -17.41 -8.45 7.47
C LEU A 258 -18.07 -9.46 6.54
N ASP A 259 -19.26 -9.14 6.07
CA ASP A 259 -19.97 -9.88 5.01
C ASP A 259 -19.89 -9.08 3.71
N VAL A 260 -18.77 -9.24 2.97
CA VAL A 260 -18.50 -8.48 1.74
C VAL A 260 -18.16 -9.43 0.60
N GLY A 261 -19.16 -9.76 -0.21
CA GLY A 261 -19.02 -10.58 -1.40
C GLY A 261 -18.82 -12.07 -1.11
N ALA A 262 -18.66 -12.87 -2.16
CA ALA A 262 -18.58 -14.33 -2.06
C ALA A 262 -17.23 -14.90 -2.55
N GLY A 263 -16.24 -14.04 -2.78
CA GLY A 263 -14.87 -14.38 -3.12
C GLY A 263 -13.92 -14.01 -1.98
N HIS A 264 -12.71 -13.50 -2.33
CA HIS A 264 -11.78 -12.95 -1.34
C HIS A 264 -12.32 -11.64 -0.79
N GLY A 265 -12.82 -11.66 0.44
CA GLY A 265 -13.33 -10.48 1.13
C GLY A 265 -12.20 -9.55 1.61
N PRO A 266 -12.53 -8.31 1.99
CA PRO A 266 -11.56 -7.34 2.46
C PRO A 266 -11.14 -7.58 3.91
N VAL A 267 -9.98 -7.04 4.29
CA VAL A 267 -9.58 -6.91 5.70
C VAL A 267 -10.49 -5.91 6.43
N HIS A 268 -10.62 -6.03 7.75
CA HIS A 268 -11.45 -5.11 8.54
C HIS A 268 -10.68 -3.85 8.96
N HIS A 269 -10.65 -2.84 8.10
CA HIS A 269 -9.88 -1.59 8.32
C HIS A 269 -10.24 -0.87 9.63
N PHE A 270 -11.48 -0.96 10.09
CA PHE A 270 -11.98 -0.24 11.26
C PHE A 270 -12.22 -1.13 12.49
N HIS A 271 -11.56 -2.30 12.56
CA HIS A 271 -11.69 -3.26 13.66
C HIS A 271 -11.57 -2.62 15.06
N ALA A 272 -10.73 -1.61 15.23
CA ALA A 272 -10.54 -0.91 16.50
C ALA A 272 -11.56 0.22 16.75
N LEU A 273 -12.32 0.64 15.74
CA LEU A 273 -13.24 1.77 15.81
C LEU A 273 -14.71 1.34 15.81
N TRP A 274 -15.04 0.24 15.15
CA TRP A 274 -16.40 -0.26 15.09
C TRP A 274 -16.66 -1.23 16.26
N ASN A 275 -17.44 -0.78 17.22
CA ASN A 275 -17.90 -1.66 18.27
C ASN A 275 -19.01 -2.54 17.71
N ASN A 276 -18.90 -3.87 17.88
CA ASN A 276 -19.93 -4.85 17.55
C ASN A 276 -21.17 -4.76 18.49
N THR A 277 -21.53 -3.57 18.95
CA THR A 277 -22.79 -3.34 19.63
C THR A 277 -23.86 -3.28 18.52
N PRO A 278 -24.81 -4.24 18.46
CA PRO A 278 -25.91 -4.13 17.51
C PRO A 278 -26.56 -2.77 17.69
N LEU A 279 -26.72 -2.01 16.61
CA LEU A 279 -27.59 -0.82 16.60
C LEU A 279 -28.97 -1.31 17.07
N GLN A 280 -29.30 -1.10 18.34
CA GLN A 280 -30.68 -1.20 18.78
C GLN A 280 -31.40 -0.07 18.02
N LEU A 281 -32.03 -0.44 16.90
CA LEU A 281 -33.03 0.40 16.26
C LEU A 281 -34.10 0.61 17.34
N GLN A 282 -34.00 1.75 18.04
CA GLN A 282 -35.12 2.21 18.88
C GLN A 282 -36.27 2.36 17.93
N GLY A 283 -37.19 1.40 18.03
CA GLY A 283 -38.41 1.38 17.23
C GLY A 283 -39.11 2.72 17.35
N ALA A 284 -39.26 3.41 16.24
CA ALA A 284 -40.16 4.51 16.10
C ALA A 284 -41.55 3.96 16.42
N GLN A 285 -42.00 4.09 17.68
CA GLN A 285 -43.41 3.97 18.00
C GLN A 285 -44.12 5.13 17.32
N ARG A 286 -44.94 4.80 16.34
CA ARG A 286 -45.95 5.69 15.79
C ARG A 286 -47.18 5.67 16.71
#